data_63a03285ad0d4360da4fc575fef3c0c9
#
_entry.id   63a03285ad0d4360da4fc575fef3c0c9
#
_cell.length_a   1.000
_cell.length_b   1.000
_cell.length_c   1.000
_cell.angle_alpha   90.00
_cell.angle_beta   90.00
_cell.angle_gamma   90.00
#
_symmetry.space_group_name_H-M   'P 1'
#
loop_
_entity.id
_entity.type
_entity.pdbx_description
1 polymer ?
#
loop_
_entity_poly.entity_id
_entity_poly.type
_entity_poly.pdbx_seq_one_letter_code
_entity_poly.pdbx_strand_id
1 'polypeptide(L)'
;MAPDALGVLAELEAVLVSRRDQPAPAGSYSVDLLRDPVKAQRKIMEEAFELCLELGRPAPDPGRTAEEAADVLFSILAGLVGARVGLDAVLAELAERRR
;
A
#
# COMPACT_ATOMS: atom_id res chain seq x y z
N MET A 1 14.33 16.04 1.01
CA MET A 1 13.41 15.16 0.29
C MET A 1 13.41 15.58 -1.18
N ALA A 2 13.46 14.61 -2.08
CA ALA A 2 13.40 14.90 -3.51
C ALA A 2 12.06 15.56 -3.87
N PRO A 3 12.03 16.53 -4.84
CA PRO A 3 10.78 17.19 -5.20
C PRO A 3 9.66 16.26 -5.64
N ASP A 4 10.00 15.11 -6.24
CA ASP A 4 9.04 14.12 -6.74
C ASP A 4 8.77 12.97 -5.75
N ALA A 5 9.30 13.04 -4.53
CA ALA A 5 9.13 11.98 -3.55
C ALA A 5 7.66 11.71 -3.23
N LEU A 6 6.83 12.75 -3.16
CA LEU A 6 5.40 12.61 -2.90
C LEU A 6 4.65 12.01 -4.09
N GLY A 7 5.24 12.04 -5.30
CA GLY A 7 4.66 11.43 -6.49
C GLY A 7 4.79 9.91 -6.54
N VAL A 8 5.60 9.32 -5.67
CA VAL A 8 5.84 7.87 -5.66
C VAL A 8 4.54 7.09 -5.50
N LEU A 9 3.63 7.54 -4.63
CA LEU A 9 2.36 6.84 -4.44
C LEU A 9 1.50 6.86 -5.71
N ALA A 10 1.44 7.97 -6.41
CA ALA A 10 0.68 8.07 -7.66
C ALA A 10 1.31 7.21 -8.76
N GLU A 11 2.64 7.19 -8.84
CA GLU A 11 3.35 6.35 -9.80
C GLU A 11 3.11 4.87 -9.52
N LEU A 12 3.15 4.47 -8.25
CA LEU A 12 2.91 3.10 -7.84
C LEU A 12 1.46 2.70 -8.15
N GLU A 13 0.52 3.58 -7.87
CA GLU A 13 -0.89 3.35 -8.22
C GLU A 13 -1.03 3.08 -9.72
N ALA A 14 -0.40 3.90 -10.55
CA ALA A 14 -0.47 3.73 -12.02
C ALA A 14 0.08 2.38 -12.46
N VAL A 15 1.18 1.93 -11.87
CA VAL A 15 1.76 0.61 -12.15
C VAL A 15 0.77 -0.49 -11.76
N LEU A 16 0.17 -0.40 -10.57
CA LEU A 16 -0.77 -1.41 -10.08
C LEU A 16 -2.05 -1.44 -10.92
N VAL A 17 -2.56 -0.29 -11.33
CA VAL A 17 -3.72 -0.21 -12.24
C VAL A 17 -3.39 -0.91 -13.57
N SER A 18 -2.20 -0.65 -14.11
CA SER A 18 -1.76 -1.29 -15.34
C SER A 18 -1.73 -2.82 -15.19
N ARG A 19 -1.19 -3.32 -14.08
CA ARG A 19 -1.12 -4.76 -13.81
C ARG A 19 -2.49 -5.39 -13.58
N ARG A 20 -3.41 -4.65 -12.98
CA ARG A 20 -4.79 -5.10 -12.79
C ARG A 20 -5.48 -5.31 -14.13
N ASP A 21 -5.30 -4.38 -15.08
CA ASP A 21 -6.06 -4.30 -16.31
C ASP A 21 -5.42 -5.04 -17.50
N GLN A 22 -4.15 -5.43 -17.37
CA GLN A 22 -3.44 -6.16 -18.42
C GLN A 22 -3.34 -7.64 -18.08
N PRO A 23 -3.26 -8.51 -19.11
CA PRO A 23 -2.95 -9.92 -18.89
C PRO A 23 -1.60 -10.04 -18.19
N ALA A 24 -1.53 -10.80 -17.12
CA ALA A 24 -0.29 -10.99 -16.38
C ALA A 24 0.03 -12.48 -16.31
N PRO A 25 1.33 -12.84 -16.20
CA PRO A 25 1.72 -14.23 -15.99
C PRO A 25 1.09 -14.79 -14.74
N ALA A 26 0.69 -16.05 -14.77
CA ALA A 26 0.20 -16.75 -13.60
C ALA A 26 1.27 -16.73 -12.50
N GLY A 27 0.85 -16.55 -11.24
CA GLY A 27 1.76 -16.56 -10.11
C GLY A 27 2.43 -15.23 -9.79
N SER A 28 2.08 -14.16 -10.49
CA SER A 28 2.56 -12.81 -10.11
C SER A 28 1.93 -12.41 -8.78
N TYR A 29 2.77 -12.12 -7.79
CA TYR A 29 2.33 -11.74 -6.45
C TYR A 29 1.41 -10.52 -6.43
N SER A 30 1.80 -9.45 -7.14
CA SER A 30 1.00 -8.24 -7.17
C SER A 30 -0.34 -8.46 -7.87
N VAL A 31 -0.39 -9.31 -8.89
CA VAL A 31 -1.64 -9.67 -9.58
C VAL A 31 -2.57 -10.43 -8.64
N ASP A 32 -2.03 -11.34 -7.84
CA ASP A 32 -2.84 -12.05 -6.85
C ASP A 32 -3.49 -11.10 -5.86
N LEU A 33 -2.75 -10.13 -5.34
CA LEU A 33 -3.29 -9.12 -4.44
C LEU A 33 -4.39 -8.27 -5.09
N LEU A 34 -4.22 -7.95 -6.38
CA LEU A 34 -5.16 -7.12 -7.12
C LEU A 34 -6.47 -7.84 -7.46
N ARG A 35 -6.42 -9.16 -7.56
CA ARG A 35 -7.56 -9.97 -8.01
C ARG A 35 -8.25 -10.76 -6.90
N ASP A 36 -7.62 -10.90 -5.76
CA ASP A 36 -8.15 -11.66 -4.65
C ASP A 36 -8.28 -10.78 -3.40
N PRO A 37 -9.49 -10.26 -3.12
CA PRO A 37 -9.70 -9.39 -1.96
C PRO A 37 -9.33 -10.04 -0.62
N VAL A 38 -9.49 -11.34 -0.49
CA VAL A 38 -9.14 -12.05 0.75
C VAL A 38 -7.64 -12.03 0.96
N LYS A 39 -6.85 -12.24 -0.10
CA LYS A 39 -5.40 -12.15 -0.01
C LYS A 39 -4.94 -10.73 0.33
N ALA A 40 -5.56 -9.72 -0.28
CA ALA A 40 -5.26 -8.33 0.02
C ALA A 40 -5.55 -7.99 1.48
N GLN A 41 -6.71 -8.40 1.99
CA GLN A 41 -7.08 -8.21 3.39
C GLN A 41 -6.07 -8.85 4.33
N ARG A 42 -5.75 -10.11 4.06
CA ARG A 42 -4.79 -10.86 4.89
C ARG A 42 -3.43 -10.18 4.91
N LYS A 43 -2.96 -9.75 3.75
CA LYS A 43 -1.65 -9.10 3.64
C LYS A 43 -1.61 -7.78 4.41
N ILE A 44 -2.66 -6.97 4.29
CA ILE A 44 -2.76 -5.72 5.04
C ILE A 44 -2.69 -5.99 6.54
N MET A 45 -3.43 -6.98 7.02
CA MET A 45 -3.45 -7.31 8.44
C MET A 45 -2.09 -7.82 8.93
N GLU A 46 -1.43 -8.68 8.17
CA GLU A 46 -0.11 -9.21 8.51
C GLU A 46 0.94 -8.11 8.57
N GLU A 47 0.99 -7.24 7.55
CA GLU A 47 1.98 -6.16 7.49
C GLU A 47 1.71 -5.11 8.56
N ALA A 48 0.43 -4.79 8.81
CA ALA A 48 0.07 -3.84 9.87
C ALA A 48 0.46 -4.38 11.25
N PHE A 49 0.30 -5.68 11.49
CA PHE A 49 0.72 -6.30 12.73
C PHE A 49 2.23 -6.19 12.92
N GLU A 50 3.01 -6.48 11.89
CA GLU A 50 4.47 -6.36 11.94
C GLU A 50 4.91 -4.91 12.23
N LEU A 51 4.27 -3.94 11.59
CA LEU A 51 4.53 -2.52 11.88
C LEU A 51 4.21 -2.19 13.34
N CYS A 52 3.09 -2.67 13.83
CA CYS A 52 2.69 -2.44 15.24
C CYS A 52 3.71 -3.02 16.20
N LEU A 53 4.24 -4.21 15.92
CA LEU A 53 5.30 -4.80 16.75
C LEU A 53 6.54 -3.92 16.79
N GLU A 54 6.94 -3.37 15.65
CA GLU A 54 8.11 -2.48 15.59
C GLU A 54 7.85 -1.17 16.33
N LEU A 55 6.70 -0.57 16.13
CA LEU A 55 6.34 0.69 16.80
C LEU A 55 6.21 0.53 18.32
N GLY A 56 5.87 -0.66 18.79
CA GLY A 56 5.71 -0.95 20.21
C GLY A 56 7.02 -1.23 20.96
N ARG A 57 8.15 -1.27 20.27
CA ARG A 57 9.44 -1.50 20.92
C ARG A 57 9.85 -0.26 21.73
N PRO A 58 10.60 -0.44 22.85
CA PRO A 58 11.07 0.71 23.64
C PRO A 58 11.89 1.71 22.83
N ALA A 59 12.65 1.21 21.83
CA ALA A 59 13.44 2.04 20.95
C ALA A 59 13.28 1.52 19.50
N PRO A 60 12.20 1.91 18.82
CA PRO A 60 12.00 1.46 17.43
C PRO A 60 13.16 1.86 16.54
N ASP A 61 13.61 0.95 15.68
CA ASP A 61 14.63 1.26 14.69
C ASP A 61 14.01 2.04 13.54
N PRO A 62 14.47 3.27 13.24
CA PRO A 62 13.85 4.08 12.19
C PRO A 62 13.86 3.42 10.81
N GLY A 63 14.96 2.77 10.44
CA GLY A 63 15.06 2.11 9.14
C GLY A 63 14.10 0.95 9.01
N ARG A 64 14.05 0.09 10.02
CA ARG A 64 13.12 -1.03 10.01
C ARG A 64 11.67 -0.58 10.09
N THR A 65 11.39 0.45 10.88
CA THR A 65 10.05 1.01 10.95
C THR A 65 9.59 1.52 9.58
N ALA A 66 10.48 2.21 8.86
CA ALA A 66 10.18 2.70 7.52
C ALA A 66 9.90 1.55 6.55
N GLU A 67 10.68 0.46 6.61
CA GLU A 67 10.44 -0.71 5.77
C GLU A 67 9.07 -1.33 6.04
N GLU A 68 8.74 -1.53 7.31
CA GLU A 68 7.44 -2.12 7.68
C GLU A 68 6.28 -1.20 7.29
N ALA A 69 6.44 0.11 7.46
CA ALA A 69 5.42 1.07 7.04
C ALA A 69 5.24 1.07 5.52
N ALA A 70 6.33 0.95 4.77
CA ALA A 70 6.25 0.87 3.31
C ALA A 70 5.50 -0.38 2.86
N ASP A 71 5.71 -1.52 3.52
CA ASP A 71 4.99 -2.76 3.23
C ASP A 71 3.49 -2.58 3.46
N VAL A 72 3.10 -1.92 4.55
CA VAL A 72 1.69 -1.64 4.84
C VAL A 72 1.08 -0.74 3.77
N LEU A 73 1.77 0.34 3.42
CA LEU A 73 1.28 1.27 2.40
C LEU A 73 1.11 0.58 1.04
N PHE A 74 2.08 -0.24 0.64
CA PHE A 74 1.98 -1.00 -0.59
C PHE A 74 0.75 -1.93 -0.58
N SER A 75 0.55 -2.66 0.50
CA SER A 75 -0.57 -3.61 0.62
C SER A 75 -1.92 -2.90 0.61
N ILE A 76 -2.01 -1.75 1.29
CA ILE A 76 -3.23 -0.93 1.26
C ILE A 76 -3.50 -0.45 -0.16
N LEU A 77 -2.48 0.06 -0.84
CA LEU A 77 -2.64 0.57 -2.19
C LEU A 77 -3.08 -0.53 -3.16
N ALA A 78 -2.48 -1.72 -3.06
CA ALA A 78 -2.88 -2.86 -3.88
C ALA A 78 -4.34 -3.24 -3.62
N GLY A 79 -4.77 -3.25 -2.36
CA GLY A 79 -6.17 -3.53 -2.01
C GLY A 79 -7.13 -2.50 -2.59
N LEU A 80 -6.77 -1.22 -2.52
CA LEU A 80 -7.57 -0.13 -3.07
C LEU A 80 -7.69 -0.23 -4.59
N VAL A 81 -6.58 -0.48 -5.28
CA VAL A 81 -6.57 -0.63 -6.74
C VAL A 81 -7.44 -1.81 -7.15
N GLY A 82 -7.33 -2.93 -6.44
CA GLY A 82 -8.18 -4.09 -6.70
C GLY A 82 -9.66 -3.81 -6.48
N ALA A 83 -10.00 -2.99 -5.51
CA ALA A 83 -11.36 -2.59 -5.20
C ALA A 83 -11.85 -1.42 -6.09
N ARG A 84 -11.00 -0.91 -6.97
CA ARG A 84 -11.27 0.23 -7.86
C ARG A 84 -11.58 1.52 -7.12
N VAL A 85 -10.88 1.72 -6.00
CA VAL A 85 -10.92 2.97 -5.23
C VAL A 85 -9.63 3.73 -5.52
N GLY A 86 -9.75 4.95 -6.02
CA GLY A 86 -8.60 5.77 -6.38
C GLY A 86 -7.92 6.36 -5.17
N LEU A 87 -6.60 6.48 -5.26
CA LEU A 87 -5.79 7.13 -4.23
C LEU A 87 -6.27 8.56 -3.97
N ASP A 88 -6.67 9.27 -5.02
CA ASP A 88 -7.17 10.64 -4.91
C ASP A 88 -8.38 10.75 -3.98
N ALA A 89 -9.27 9.75 -3.97
CA ALA A 89 -10.40 9.74 -3.07
C ALA A 89 -9.96 9.62 -1.60
N VAL A 90 -8.96 8.77 -1.35
CA VAL A 90 -8.38 8.61 -0.01
C VAL A 90 -7.72 9.91 0.46
N LEU A 91 -6.95 10.54 -0.43
CA LEU A 91 -6.26 11.78 -0.11
C LEU A 91 -7.25 12.93 0.13
N ALA A 92 -8.36 12.95 -0.61
CA ALA A 92 -9.42 13.93 -0.39
C ALA A 92 -10.06 13.77 1.00
N GLU A 93 -10.27 12.53 1.44
CA GLU A 93 -10.76 12.28 2.81
C GLU A 93 -9.77 12.75 3.86
N LEU A 94 -8.49 12.52 3.66
CA LEU A 94 -7.47 13.00 4.59
C LEU A 94 -7.41 14.52 4.63
N ALA A 95 -7.53 15.17 3.47
CA ALA A 95 -7.55 16.63 3.39
C ALA A 95 -8.74 17.21 4.16
N GLU A 96 -9.89 16.56 4.07
CA GLU A 96 -11.10 16.98 4.78
C GLU A 96 -10.93 16.88 6.30
N ARG A 97 -10.22 15.85 6.78
CA ARG A 97 -10.02 15.60 8.21
C ARG A 97 -8.97 16.48 8.86
N ARG A 98 -8.14 17.16 8.10
CA ARG A 98 -7.02 17.92 8.67
C ARG A 98 -7.37 19.29 9.20
N ARG A 99 -8.58 19.75 9.04
CA ARG A 99 -8.99 21.06 9.55
C ARG A 99 -9.13 21.10 11.08
#